data_050e2997b1da7d586cc7ef865900f6cd
#
_entry.id   050e2997b1da7d586cc7ef865900f6cd
#
_cell.length_a   1.000
_cell.length_b   1.000
_cell.length_c   1.000
_cell.angle_alpha   90.00
_cell.angle_beta   90.00
_cell.angle_gamma   90.00
#
_symmetry.space_group_name_H-M   'P 1'
#
loop_
_entity.id
_entity.type
_entity.pdbx_description
1 polymer ?
#
loop_
_entity_poly.entity_id
_entity_poly.type
_entity_poly.pdbx_seq_one_letter_code
_entity_poly.pdbx_strand_id
1 'polypeptide(L)'
;MKIIADSGSTKCTWLVTDGVHTSEYRTRGINAVQHSPEQIREALAELPPCGPVEAVYFYGAGCGGTFPEATEKMVRELRAHFGTGRIEAETDLLGAARALFGRGEGVACILG
;
A
#
# COMPACT_ATOMS: atom_id res chain seq x y z
N MET A 1 5.69 -11.78 -5.73
CA MET A 1 4.42 -11.36 -5.13
C MET A 1 4.12 -9.90 -5.41
N LYS A 2 2.87 -9.56 -5.46
CA LYS A 2 2.42 -8.18 -5.57
C LYS A 2 1.66 -7.82 -4.31
N ILE A 3 1.80 -6.56 -3.90
CA ILE A 3 1.15 -6.07 -2.69
C ILE A 3 0.29 -4.87 -3.06
N ILE A 4 -0.95 -4.87 -2.58
CA ILE A 4 -1.88 -3.76 -2.74
C ILE A 4 -2.30 -3.34 -1.34
N ALA A 5 -2.15 -2.06 -1.02
CA ALA A 5 -2.51 -1.53 0.28
C ALA A 5 -3.56 -0.44 0.14
N ASP A 6 -4.54 -0.48 1.02
CA ASP A 6 -5.57 0.56 1.14
C ASP A 6 -5.51 1.09 2.57
N SER A 7 -4.94 2.26 2.73
CA SER A 7 -4.68 2.84 4.04
C SER A 7 -5.68 3.95 4.37
N GLY A 8 -6.52 3.69 5.36
CA GLY A 8 -7.38 4.71 5.94
C GLY A 8 -6.71 5.39 7.12
N SER A 9 -7.50 6.18 7.87
CA SER A 9 -6.99 6.96 9.00
C SER A 9 -6.64 6.10 10.21
N THR A 10 -7.32 4.97 10.39
CA THR A 10 -7.14 4.13 11.58
C THR A 10 -6.54 2.77 11.28
N LYS A 11 -6.70 2.28 10.07
CA LYS A 11 -6.18 0.96 9.68
C LYS A 11 -5.78 0.94 8.23
N CYS A 12 -4.85 0.05 7.91
CA CYS A 12 -4.41 -0.21 6.55
C CYS A 12 -4.65 -1.68 6.25
N THR A 13 -5.30 -1.95 5.14
CA THR A 13 -5.53 -3.31 4.65
C THR A 13 -4.50 -3.62 3.58
N TRP A 14 -3.83 -4.74 3.73
CA TRP A 14 -2.77 -5.18 2.84
C TRP A 14 -3.17 -6.49 2.18
N LEU A 15 -3.17 -6.50 0.85
CA LEU A 15 -3.43 -7.70 0.07
C LEU A 15 -2.12 -8.15 -0.55
N VAL A 16 -1.73 -9.37 -0.25
CA VAL A 16 -0.50 -9.97 -0.77
C VAL A 16 -0.89 -11.11 -1.68
N THR A 17 -0.55 -11.02 -2.94
CA THR A 17 -0.95 -12.03 -3.92
C THR A 17 0.23 -12.52 -4.75
N ASP A 18 0.22 -13.82 -5.04
CA ASP A 18 1.15 -14.44 -5.99
C ASP A 18 0.51 -14.69 -7.36
N GLY A 19 -0.74 -14.21 -7.55
CA GLY A 19 -1.50 -14.44 -8.76
C GLY A 19 -2.46 -15.62 -8.66
N VAL A 20 -2.28 -16.49 -7.69
CA VAL A 20 -3.13 -17.65 -7.45
C VAL A 20 -3.78 -17.53 -6.07
N HIS A 21 -2.98 -17.25 -5.06
CA HIS A 21 -3.46 -17.09 -3.69
C HIS A 21 -3.31 -15.64 -3.24
N THR A 22 -4.30 -15.15 -2.50
CA THR A 22 -4.28 -13.81 -1.93
C THR A 22 -4.49 -13.90 -0.43
N SER A 23 -3.61 -13.25 0.32
CA SER A 23 -3.73 -13.14 1.77
C SER A 23 -4.02 -11.70 2.15
N GLU A 24 -4.81 -11.52 3.18
CA GLU A 24 -5.14 -10.19 3.69
C GLU A 24 -4.54 -10.01 5.07
N TYR A 25 -3.90 -8.87 5.27
CA TYR A 25 -3.35 -8.47 6.57
C TYR A 25 -3.80 -7.06 6.89
N ARG A 26 -3.83 -6.73 8.17
CA ARG A 26 -4.20 -5.40 8.63
C ARG A 26 -3.15 -4.87 9.58
N THR A 27 -2.84 -3.58 9.38
CA THR A 27 -1.95 -2.85 10.27
C THR A 27 -2.63 -1.56 10.69
N ARG A 28 -1.97 -0.80 11.56
CA ARG A 28 -2.41 0.56 11.83
C ARG A 28 -2.41 1.38 10.55
N GLY A 29 -3.28 2.39 10.48
CA GLY A 29 -3.34 3.26 9.31
C GLY A 29 -2.08 4.08 9.15
N ILE A 30 -1.75 4.39 7.90
CA ILE A 30 -0.58 5.19 7.57
C ILE A 30 -1.03 6.43 6.81
N ASN A 31 -0.65 7.60 7.33
CA ASN A 31 -0.86 8.86 6.64
C ASN A 31 0.51 9.44 6.29
N ALA A 32 0.81 9.51 5.00
CA ALA A 32 2.14 9.90 4.54
C ALA A 32 2.52 11.34 4.92
N VAL A 33 1.53 12.23 5.09
CA VAL A 33 1.78 13.61 5.50
C VAL A 33 2.08 13.68 7.00
N GLN A 34 1.24 13.02 7.82
CA GLN A 34 1.29 13.16 9.27
C GLN A 34 2.33 12.29 9.95
N HIS A 35 2.62 11.13 9.38
CA HIS A 35 3.51 10.17 10.01
C HIS A 35 4.97 10.39 9.62
N SER A 36 5.85 10.26 10.61
CA SER A 36 7.29 10.29 10.37
C SER A 36 7.76 8.99 9.72
N PRO A 37 8.96 8.96 9.12
CA PRO A 37 9.52 7.70 8.60
C PRO A 37 9.56 6.58 9.64
N GLU A 38 9.87 6.89 10.90
CA GLU A 38 9.88 5.91 11.97
C GLU A 38 8.49 5.32 12.22
N GLN A 39 7.47 6.17 12.22
CA GLN A 39 6.10 5.71 12.41
C GLN A 39 5.63 4.83 11.25
N ILE A 40 6.03 5.17 10.03
CA ILE A 40 5.73 4.34 8.86
C ILE A 40 6.41 2.98 9.01
N ARG A 41 7.67 2.94 9.42
CA ARG A 41 8.39 1.68 9.63
C ARG A 41 7.75 0.82 10.70
N GLU A 42 7.25 1.43 11.78
CA GLU A 42 6.55 0.69 12.83
C GLU A 42 5.28 0.02 12.30
N ALA A 43 4.54 0.73 11.46
CA ALA A 43 3.34 0.16 10.85
C ALA A 43 3.71 -0.99 9.90
N LEU A 44 4.73 -0.81 9.08
CA LEU A 44 5.18 -1.87 8.16
C LEU A 44 5.71 -3.09 8.91
N ALA A 45 6.31 -2.89 10.07
CA ALA A 45 6.81 -3.98 10.88
C ALA A 45 5.71 -4.89 11.44
N GLU A 46 4.47 -4.44 11.42
CA GLU A 46 3.32 -5.28 11.82
C GLU A 46 3.00 -6.36 10.78
N LEU A 47 3.52 -6.21 9.55
CA LEU A 47 3.28 -7.19 8.50
C LEU A 47 4.19 -8.40 8.68
N PRO A 48 3.67 -9.63 8.46
CA PRO A 48 4.52 -10.81 8.44
C PRO A 48 5.39 -10.83 7.20
N PRO A 49 6.49 -11.59 7.20
CA PRO A 49 7.31 -11.77 6.01
C PRO A 49 6.48 -12.37 4.88
N CYS A 50 6.62 -11.83 3.68
CA CYS A 50 5.82 -12.27 2.53
C CYS A 50 6.66 -12.74 1.35
N GLY A 51 7.95 -12.93 1.53
CA GLY A 51 8.83 -13.42 0.47
C GLY A 51 9.17 -12.33 -0.56
N PRO A 52 9.69 -12.70 -1.71
CA PRO A 52 10.08 -11.73 -2.73
C PRO A 52 8.89 -10.94 -3.25
N VAL A 53 9.02 -9.63 -3.28
CA VAL A 53 7.97 -8.72 -3.74
C VAL A 53 8.41 -8.08 -5.05
N GLU A 54 7.59 -8.21 -6.10
CA GLU A 54 7.90 -7.62 -7.38
C GLU A 54 7.30 -6.22 -7.56
N ALA A 55 6.19 -5.93 -6.90
CA ALA A 55 5.55 -4.62 -7.00
C ALA A 55 4.70 -4.33 -5.78
N VAL A 56 4.60 -3.05 -5.42
CA VAL A 56 3.76 -2.57 -4.33
C VAL A 56 2.90 -1.42 -4.83
N TYR A 57 1.62 -1.49 -4.58
CA TYR A 57 0.65 -0.43 -4.91
C TYR A 57 0.02 0.05 -3.61
N PHE A 58 0.40 1.24 -3.18
CA PHE A 58 -0.07 1.82 -1.93
C PHE A 58 -1.05 2.95 -2.23
N TYR A 59 -2.27 2.83 -1.72
CA TYR A 59 -3.31 3.84 -1.86
C TYR A 59 -3.70 4.31 -0.48
N GLY A 60 -3.40 5.56 -0.19
CA GLY A 60 -3.63 6.02 1.16
C GLY A 60 -3.68 7.53 1.31
N ALA A 61 -4.19 7.96 2.46
CA ALA A 61 -4.27 9.36 2.81
C ALA A 61 -2.87 9.99 2.84
N GLY A 62 -2.77 11.20 2.34
CA GLY A 62 -1.50 11.92 2.29
C GLY A 62 -0.59 11.57 1.14
N CYS A 63 -1.02 10.66 0.25
CA CYS A 63 -0.28 10.32 -0.97
C CYS A 63 -0.94 10.95 -2.20
N GLY A 64 -0.19 10.97 -3.30
CA GLY A 64 -0.66 11.45 -4.58
C GLY A 64 0.02 12.74 -5.01
N GLY A 65 -0.38 13.24 -6.19
CA GLY A 65 0.25 14.41 -6.78
C GLY A 65 0.13 15.70 -6.00
N THR A 66 -0.87 15.81 -5.11
CA THR A 66 -1.05 16.96 -4.23
C THR A 66 0.00 17.02 -3.12
N PHE A 67 0.57 15.88 -2.76
CA PHE A 67 1.56 15.77 -1.69
C PHE A 67 2.82 15.06 -2.19
N PRO A 68 3.61 15.70 -3.06
CA PRO A 68 4.75 15.00 -3.68
C PRO A 68 5.83 14.59 -2.67
N GLU A 69 6.09 15.42 -1.67
CA GLU A 69 7.12 15.10 -0.67
C GLU A 69 6.69 13.95 0.22
N ALA A 70 5.44 13.94 0.64
CA ALA A 70 4.90 12.86 1.47
C ALA A 70 4.85 11.56 0.68
N THR A 71 4.45 11.63 -0.58
CA THR A 71 4.43 10.47 -1.47
C THR A 71 5.83 9.88 -1.64
N GLU A 72 6.83 10.71 -1.86
CA GLU A 72 8.20 10.27 -1.99
C GLU A 72 8.72 9.60 -0.71
N LYS A 73 8.38 10.18 0.43
CA LYS A 73 8.71 9.59 1.73
C LYS A 73 8.12 8.19 1.87
N MET A 74 6.86 8.04 1.51
CA MET A 74 6.17 6.75 1.59
C MET A 74 6.80 5.72 0.64
N VAL A 75 7.08 6.12 -0.59
CA VAL A 75 7.73 5.24 -1.58
C VAL A 75 9.09 4.79 -1.07
N ARG A 76 9.85 5.68 -0.47
CA ARG A 76 11.18 5.36 0.06
C ARG A 76 11.08 4.32 1.18
N GLU A 77 10.14 4.47 2.10
CA GLU A 77 9.98 3.51 3.18
C GLU A 77 9.47 2.16 2.69
N LEU A 78 8.56 2.16 1.74
CA LEU A 78 8.08 0.91 1.13
C LEU A 78 9.21 0.19 0.39
N ARG A 79 10.02 0.94 -0.34
CA ARG A 79 11.16 0.36 -1.06
C ARG A 79 12.16 -0.27 -0.09
N ALA A 80 12.45 0.41 1.00
CA ALA A 80 13.37 -0.11 2.00
C ALA A 80 12.83 -1.36 2.67
N HIS A 81 11.52 -1.41 2.93
CA HIS A 81 10.91 -2.54 3.60
C HIS A 81 10.78 -3.77 2.69
N PHE A 82 10.31 -3.57 1.48
CA PHE A 82 10.01 -4.68 0.57
C PHE A 82 11.13 -5.01 -0.42
N GLY A 83 12.10 -4.12 -0.57
CA GLY A 83 13.25 -4.38 -1.43
C GLY A 83 12.96 -4.35 -2.93
N THR A 84 11.85 -3.74 -3.36
CA THR A 84 11.53 -3.61 -4.77
C THR A 84 11.53 -2.16 -5.19
N GLY A 85 11.95 -1.90 -6.44
CA GLY A 85 11.88 -0.56 -7.01
C GLY A 85 10.55 -0.23 -7.67
N ARG A 86 9.65 -1.19 -7.75
CA ARG A 86 8.37 -1.03 -8.44
C ARG A 86 7.28 -0.70 -7.44
N ILE A 87 7.21 0.59 -7.09
CA ILE A 87 6.29 1.07 -6.06
C ILE A 87 5.48 2.24 -6.61
N GLU A 88 4.16 2.16 -6.46
CA GLU A 88 3.26 3.27 -6.72
C GLU A 88 2.57 3.65 -5.42
N ALA A 89 2.49 4.95 -5.15
CA ALA A 89 1.77 5.48 -3.99
C ALA A 89 0.86 6.59 -4.48
N GLU A 90 -0.44 6.44 -4.25
CA GLU A 90 -1.46 7.34 -4.77
C GLU A 90 -2.52 7.61 -3.71
N THR A 91 -3.47 8.47 -4.04
CA THR A 91 -4.58 8.76 -3.12
C THR A 91 -5.45 7.52 -2.96
N ASP A 92 -6.12 7.42 -1.82
CA ASP A 92 -7.06 6.34 -1.55
C ASP A 92 -8.23 6.33 -2.56
N LEU A 93 -8.66 7.52 -3.01
CA LEU A 93 -9.72 7.63 -4.01
C LEU A 93 -9.30 7.03 -5.36
N LEU A 94 -8.05 7.28 -5.77
CA LEU A 94 -7.55 6.72 -7.02
C LEU A 94 -7.41 5.20 -6.91
N GLY A 95 -7.03 4.70 -5.76
CA GLY A 95 -6.95 3.27 -5.50
C GLY A 95 -8.29 2.60 -5.65
N ALA A 96 -9.35 3.18 -5.09
CA ALA A 96 -10.69 2.65 -5.21
C ALA A 96 -11.14 2.62 -6.67
N ALA A 97 -10.88 3.68 -7.43
CA ALA A 97 -11.25 3.74 -8.84
C ALA A 97 -10.53 2.68 -9.67
N ARG A 98 -9.23 2.50 -9.43
CA ARG A 98 -8.44 1.49 -10.13
C ARG A 98 -8.88 0.08 -9.79
N ALA A 99 -9.23 -0.16 -8.54
CA ALA A 99 -9.72 -1.47 -8.11
C ALA A 99 -11.02 -1.83 -8.83
N LEU A 100 -11.91 -0.86 -9.01
CA LEU A 100 -13.19 -1.09 -9.66
C LEU A 100 -13.08 -1.28 -11.17
N PHE A 101 -12.19 -0.55 -11.83
CA PHE A 101 -12.19 -0.47 -13.29
C PHE A 101 -10.94 -1.01 -13.97
N GLY A 102 -9.82 -1.05 -13.27
CA GLY A 102 -8.55 -1.32 -13.91
C GLY A 102 -7.95 -2.69 -13.64
N ARG A 103 -8.51 -3.46 -12.73
CA ARG A 103 -7.85 -4.66 -12.22
C ARG A 103 -8.59 -5.96 -12.41
N GLY A 104 -9.78 -5.88 -12.90
CA GLY A 104 -10.60 -7.07 -13.02
C GLY A 104 -11.19 -7.49 -11.70
N GLU A 105 -11.83 -8.63 -11.72
CA GLU A 105 -12.74 -9.05 -10.68
C GLU A 105 -12.09 -9.29 -9.33
N GLY A 106 -10.91 -9.87 -9.33
CA GLY A 106 -10.29 -10.27 -8.08
C GLY A 106 -10.04 -9.11 -7.13
N VAL A 107 -9.48 -8.03 -7.65
CA VAL A 107 -9.17 -6.86 -6.83
C VAL A 107 -10.45 -6.11 -6.48
N ALA A 108 -11.36 -5.96 -7.44
CA ALA A 108 -12.63 -5.28 -7.20
C ALA A 108 -13.44 -5.97 -6.11
N CYS A 109 -13.48 -7.28 -6.11
CA CYS A 109 -14.19 -8.04 -5.08
C CYS A 109 -13.60 -7.83 -3.69
N ILE A 110 -12.29 -7.68 -3.60
CA ILE A 110 -11.62 -7.52 -2.32
C ILE A 110 -11.84 -6.12 -1.76
N LEU A 111 -11.75 -5.12 -2.59
CA LEU A 111 -11.88 -3.73 -2.17
C LEU A 111 -13.33 -3.23 -2.17
N GLY A 112 -14.16 -3.88 -2.90
CA GLY A 112 -15.57 -3.57 -2.92
C GLY A 112 -16.26 -4.18 -1.72
#